data_34b4db4f4870a2952fc639733badd767
#
_entry.id   34b4db4f4870a2952fc639733badd767
#
_cell.length_a   1.000
_cell.length_b   1.000
_cell.length_c   1.000
_cell.angle_alpha   90.00
_cell.angle_beta   90.00
_cell.angle_gamma   90.00
#
_symmetry.space_group_name_H-M   'P 1'
#
loop_
_entity.id
_entity.type
_entity.pdbx_description
1 polymer ?
#
loop_
_entity_poly.entity_id
_entity_poly.type
_entity_poly.pdbx_seq_one_letter_code
_entity_poly.pdbx_strand_id
1 'polypeptide(L)'
;MTIGHPITLDCIIFGLQRFGGISNYWAKLVQHASVDPALDCSLTVPKHLTYRDLGEEWTSRMPVMRERLDARLTRYLTAPVANGAGVFHTSYYRLPHRRVAKYVVSAYDFTYERYRTGLARFVHSAQKFRSIRRADAVLCISESTRRDIIELCPDVDAAKLHVVHLGVDRDAFFRDASNPSSAGEQTVLFVGQRGGYKRFDLAVDAVRQSPRLSLGIVGPRLTDEERSTLRQALGDRWQEHGPVGTPELRRLYSSAFAFIFPSDYEGFGLPVLEAMACGCPVMAASKSSLPEVGGSAALYAANQSGEAYATALHALDSPAVRGEAISAGLSRIQQFSWSQTMQQTVAIYLQ
;
A
#
# COMPACT_ATOMS: atom_id res chain seq x y z
N MET A 1 -30.94 -0.44 4.85
CA MET A 1 -31.36 0.80 4.17
C MET A 1 -30.61 0.85 2.87
N THR A 2 -31.30 0.91 1.75
CA THR A 2 -30.69 1.08 0.42
C THR A 2 -30.08 2.48 0.35
N ILE A 3 -28.83 2.61 -0.14
CA ILE A 3 -28.26 3.92 -0.43
C ILE A 3 -29.16 4.61 -1.44
N GLY A 4 -29.76 5.75 -1.07
CA GLY A 4 -30.76 6.44 -1.89
C GLY A 4 -30.21 7.06 -3.19
N HIS A 5 -28.89 6.92 -3.46
CA HIS A 5 -28.25 7.50 -4.65
C HIS A 5 -27.25 6.51 -5.26
N PRO A 6 -27.34 6.24 -6.59
CA PRO A 6 -26.37 5.43 -7.29
C PRO A 6 -24.93 5.97 -7.15
N ILE A 7 -23.97 5.06 -7.06
CA ILE A 7 -22.55 5.35 -6.91
C ILE A 7 -21.83 5.08 -8.22
N THR A 8 -20.97 5.98 -8.67
CA THR A 8 -20.01 5.71 -9.76
C THR A 8 -18.59 5.60 -9.18
N LEU A 9 -17.97 4.43 -9.38
CA LEU A 9 -16.57 4.18 -9.03
C LEU A 9 -15.69 4.39 -10.27
N ASP A 10 -14.80 5.39 -10.22
CA ASP A 10 -13.83 5.66 -11.28
C ASP A 10 -12.58 4.78 -11.10
N CYS A 11 -12.53 3.69 -11.83
CA CYS A 11 -11.53 2.64 -11.73
C CYS A 11 -10.34 2.84 -12.69
N ILE A 12 -9.95 4.07 -13.00
CA ILE A 12 -8.84 4.36 -13.92
C ILE A 12 -7.51 3.73 -13.47
N ILE A 13 -7.33 3.52 -12.17
CA ILE A 13 -6.12 2.90 -11.61
C ILE A 13 -5.79 1.54 -12.26
N PHE A 14 -6.79 0.77 -12.67
CA PHE A 14 -6.59 -0.53 -13.32
C PHE A 14 -5.99 -0.46 -14.73
N GLY A 15 -5.94 0.73 -15.32
CA GLY A 15 -5.20 1.00 -16.56
C GLY A 15 -3.84 1.66 -16.35
N LEU A 16 -3.57 2.14 -15.15
CA LEU A 16 -2.33 2.84 -14.79
C LEU A 16 -1.33 1.95 -14.04
N GLN A 17 -1.83 0.96 -13.30
CA GLN A 17 -1.03 0.15 -12.39
C GLN A 17 -1.32 -1.34 -12.58
N ARG A 18 -0.27 -2.13 -12.86
CA ARG A 18 -0.39 -3.58 -13.03
C ARG A 18 -0.49 -4.31 -11.70
N PHE A 19 0.30 -3.86 -10.71
CA PHE A 19 0.33 -4.34 -9.33
C PHE A 19 0.63 -3.15 -8.40
N GLY A 20 0.03 -3.12 -7.22
CA GLY A 20 0.34 -2.12 -6.21
C GLY A 20 -0.76 -1.96 -5.16
N GLY A 21 -0.45 -1.27 -4.07
CA GLY A 21 -1.39 -1.07 -2.96
C GLY A 21 -2.70 -0.39 -3.37
N ILE A 22 -2.62 0.60 -4.30
CA ILE A 22 -3.81 1.31 -4.77
C ILE A 22 -4.73 0.38 -5.56
N SER A 23 -4.19 -0.38 -6.52
CA SER A 23 -4.99 -1.32 -7.31
C SER A 23 -5.57 -2.45 -6.46
N ASN A 24 -4.85 -2.94 -5.45
CA ASN A 24 -5.38 -3.91 -4.49
C ASN A 24 -6.56 -3.36 -3.68
N TYR A 25 -6.43 -2.14 -3.14
CA TYR A 25 -7.53 -1.47 -2.43
C TYR A 25 -8.79 -1.35 -3.31
N TRP A 26 -8.60 -0.87 -4.56
CA TRP A 26 -9.71 -0.70 -5.50
C TRP A 26 -10.33 -2.03 -5.95
N ALA A 27 -9.54 -3.08 -6.09
CA ALA A 27 -10.07 -4.42 -6.37
C ALA A 27 -10.96 -4.93 -5.22
N LYS A 28 -10.54 -4.73 -3.96
CA LYS A 28 -11.36 -5.06 -2.78
C LYS A 28 -12.63 -4.19 -2.69
N LEU A 29 -12.55 -2.90 -3.05
CA LEU A 29 -13.73 -2.02 -3.10
C LEU A 29 -14.74 -2.47 -4.18
N VAL A 30 -14.27 -2.77 -5.40
CA VAL A 30 -15.11 -3.28 -6.48
C VAL A 30 -15.72 -4.63 -6.12
N GLN A 31 -14.93 -5.54 -5.55
CA GLN A 31 -15.43 -6.82 -5.05
C GLN A 31 -16.53 -6.65 -4.02
N HIS A 32 -16.32 -5.80 -3.01
CA HIS A 32 -17.34 -5.51 -1.99
C HIS A 32 -18.61 -4.93 -2.62
N ALA A 33 -18.45 -3.90 -3.48
CA ALA A 33 -19.58 -3.27 -4.17
C ALA A 33 -20.37 -4.23 -5.06
N SER A 34 -19.74 -5.28 -5.61
CA SER A 34 -20.40 -6.27 -6.48
C SER A 34 -21.28 -7.26 -5.74
N VAL A 35 -21.10 -7.41 -4.43
CA VAL A 35 -21.83 -8.41 -3.61
C VAL A 35 -22.72 -7.78 -2.55
N ASP A 36 -22.56 -6.51 -2.24
CA ASP A 36 -23.40 -5.81 -1.26
C ASP A 36 -24.69 -5.31 -1.93
N PRO A 37 -25.86 -5.90 -1.63
CA PRO A 37 -27.14 -5.52 -2.25
C PRO A 37 -27.63 -4.13 -1.84
N ALA A 38 -27.03 -3.53 -0.81
CA ALA A 38 -27.36 -2.17 -0.38
C ALA A 38 -26.73 -1.10 -1.27
N LEU A 39 -25.75 -1.47 -2.10
CA LEU A 39 -24.99 -0.57 -2.96
C LEU A 39 -25.45 -0.66 -4.41
N ASP A 40 -26.00 0.42 -4.95
CA ASP A 40 -26.26 0.57 -6.40
C ASP A 40 -25.01 1.21 -7.05
N CYS A 41 -24.07 0.37 -7.53
CA CYS A 41 -22.79 0.79 -8.05
C CYS A 41 -22.68 0.61 -9.56
N SER A 42 -22.03 1.57 -10.22
CA SER A 42 -21.55 1.49 -11.60
C SER A 42 -20.04 1.74 -11.66
N LEU A 43 -19.37 1.18 -12.67
CA LEU A 43 -17.94 1.32 -12.85
C LEU A 43 -17.62 2.18 -14.07
N THR A 44 -16.68 3.11 -13.94
CA THR A 44 -15.96 3.68 -15.08
C THR A 44 -14.60 3.01 -15.17
N VAL A 45 -14.36 2.29 -16.26
CA VAL A 45 -13.12 1.51 -16.44
C VAL A 45 -12.33 2.02 -17.64
N PRO A 46 -10.99 1.96 -17.60
CA PRO A 46 -10.15 2.35 -18.73
C PRO A 46 -10.37 1.44 -19.95
N LYS A 47 -9.97 1.92 -21.14
CA LYS A 47 -10.04 1.15 -22.39
C LYS A 47 -9.35 -0.20 -22.29
N HIS A 48 -8.16 -0.21 -21.69
CA HIS A 48 -7.35 -1.41 -21.46
C HIS A 48 -7.10 -1.57 -19.97
N LEU A 49 -7.37 -2.75 -19.44
CA LEU A 49 -7.03 -3.15 -18.08
C LEU A 49 -5.60 -3.68 -18.07
N THR A 50 -4.74 -3.12 -17.24
CA THR A 50 -3.40 -3.66 -16.98
C THR A 50 -3.36 -4.52 -15.72
N TYR A 51 -4.30 -4.30 -14.81
CA TYR A 51 -4.47 -5.10 -13.60
C TYR A 51 -5.12 -6.44 -13.95
N ARG A 52 -4.47 -7.54 -13.57
CA ARG A 52 -4.85 -8.90 -14.00
C ARG A 52 -5.90 -9.57 -13.11
N ASP A 53 -6.01 -9.13 -11.87
CA ASP A 53 -6.83 -9.80 -10.86
C ASP A 53 -8.25 -9.18 -10.73
N LEU A 54 -8.62 -8.28 -11.64
CA LEU A 54 -9.99 -7.78 -11.71
C LEU A 54 -10.84 -8.83 -12.45
N GLY A 55 -11.48 -9.72 -11.68
CA GLY A 55 -12.29 -10.79 -12.22
C GLY A 55 -13.46 -10.27 -13.07
N GLU A 56 -13.69 -10.91 -14.21
CA GLU A 56 -14.88 -10.64 -15.02
C GLU A 56 -16.17 -10.87 -14.23
N GLU A 57 -16.13 -11.75 -13.25
CA GLU A 57 -17.22 -12.04 -12.33
C GLU A 57 -17.74 -10.79 -11.60
N TRP A 58 -16.87 -9.89 -11.18
CA TRP A 58 -17.29 -8.67 -10.44
C TRP A 58 -17.80 -7.59 -11.38
N THR A 59 -17.16 -7.44 -12.54
CA THR A 59 -17.56 -6.43 -13.52
C THR A 59 -18.86 -6.80 -14.24
N SER A 60 -19.21 -8.11 -14.34
CA SER A 60 -20.46 -8.55 -14.92
C SER A 60 -21.70 -8.28 -14.04
N ARG A 61 -21.50 -8.04 -12.75
CA ARG A 61 -22.57 -7.77 -11.79
C ARG A 61 -22.98 -6.30 -11.69
N MET A 62 -22.24 -5.41 -12.31
CA MET A 62 -22.44 -3.96 -12.24
C MET A 62 -22.44 -3.33 -13.64
N PRO A 63 -23.19 -2.24 -13.86
CA PRO A 63 -23.09 -1.45 -15.09
C PRO A 63 -21.68 -0.92 -15.29
N VAL A 64 -21.10 -1.11 -16.47
CA VAL A 64 -19.73 -0.69 -16.81
C VAL A 64 -19.72 0.31 -17.93
N MET A 65 -19.14 1.48 -17.70
CA MET A 65 -18.80 2.49 -18.69
C MET A 65 -17.32 2.36 -19.07
N ARG A 66 -17.04 1.89 -20.30
CA ARG A 66 -15.66 1.74 -20.78
C ARG A 66 -15.20 2.99 -21.54
N GLU A 67 -14.05 3.51 -21.15
CA GLU A 67 -13.44 4.67 -21.84
C GLU A 67 -12.90 4.28 -23.22
N ARG A 68 -12.86 5.26 -24.13
CA ARG A 68 -12.38 5.06 -25.51
C ARG A 68 -10.90 5.30 -25.67
N LEU A 69 -10.31 6.12 -24.81
CA LEU A 69 -8.89 6.50 -24.84
C LEU A 69 -8.09 5.74 -23.79
N ASP A 70 -6.77 5.70 -23.97
CA ASP A 70 -5.84 5.07 -23.02
C ASP A 70 -5.85 5.78 -21.66
N ALA A 71 -5.68 5.03 -20.59
CA ALA A 71 -5.67 5.53 -19.21
C ALA A 71 -4.59 6.61 -18.96
N ARG A 72 -3.45 6.52 -19.66
CA ARG A 72 -2.37 7.51 -19.55
C ARG A 72 -2.78 8.90 -20.06
N LEU A 73 -3.75 8.97 -20.96
CA LEU A 73 -4.33 10.21 -21.47
C LEU A 73 -5.54 10.63 -20.64
N THR A 74 -6.47 9.69 -20.39
CA THR A 74 -7.73 10.01 -19.69
C THR A 74 -7.53 10.36 -18.23
N ARG A 75 -6.39 10.00 -17.61
CA ARG A 75 -6.06 10.40 -16.24
C ARG A 75 -6.06 11.92 -16.01
N TYR A 76 -5.88 12.72 -17.05
CA TYR A 76 -5.89 14.18 -16.98
C TYR A 76 -7.25 14.79 -17.38
N LEU A 77 -8.18 13.98 -17.84
CA LEU A 77 -9.52 14.39 -18.23
C LEU A 77 -10.54 14.14 -17.10
N THR A 78 -11.72 14.72 -17.24
CA THR A 78 -12.85 14.39 -16.36
C THR A 78 -13.33 12.95 -16.62
N ALA A 79 -13.80 12.28 -15.57
CA ALA A 79 -14.28 10.91 -15.66
C ALA A 79 -15.77 10.86 -16.04
N PRO A 80 -16.20 9.91 -16.90
CA PRO A 80 -17.61 9.62 -17.10
C PRO A 80 -18.30 9.23 -15.78
N VAL A 81 -19.55 9.69 -15.63
CA VAL A 81 -20.39 9.40 -14.46
C VAL A 81 -21.72 8.86 -14.94
N ALA A 82 -22.23 7.79 -14.36
CA ALA A 82 -23.50 7.17 -14.69
C ALA A 82 -24.67 8.14 -14.50
N ASN A 83 -25.76 7.96 -15.29
CA ASN A 83 -26.97 8.79 -15.15
C ASN A 83 -27.58 8.58 -13.78
N GLY A 84 -27.96 9.68 -13.12
CA GLY A 84 -28.56 9.62 -11.79
C GLY A 84 -27.59 9.39 -10.64
N ALA A 85 -26.27 9.22 -10.90
CA ALA A 85 -25.30 9.00 -9.82
C ALA A 85 -25.28 10.19 -8.86
N GLY A 86 -25.49 9.88 -7.58
CA GLY A 86 -25.40 10.84 -6.48
C GLY A 86 -23.96 10.92 -5.95
N VAL A 87 -23.25 9.78 -5.91
CA VAL A 87 -21.89 9.68 -5.42
C VAL A 87 -20.94 9.37 -6.59
N PHE A 88 -19.80 10.07 -6.61
CA PHE A 88 -18.68 9.74 -7.50
C PHE A 88 -17.41 9.61 -6.68
N HIS A 89 -16.76 8.44 -6.73
CA HIS A 89 -15.51 8.17 -6.05
C HIS A 89 -14.40 7.84 -7.06
N THR A 90 -13.29 8.60 -7.01
CA THR A 90 -12.18 8.45 -7.97
C THR A 90 -10.99 7.72 -7.37
N SER A 91 -10.41 6.83 -8.17
CA SER A 91 -9.18 6.11 -7.82
C SER A 91 -7.90 6.90 -8.08
N TYR A 92 -7.95 7.97 -8.87
CA TYR A 92 -6.74 8.71 -9.24
C TYR A 92 -6.99 10.19 -9.57
N TYR A 93 -7.54 10.93 -8.63
CA TYR A 93 -7.66 12.40 -8.65
C TYR A 93 -8.38 13.01 -9.88
N ARG A 94 -9.29 12.28 -10.50
CA ARG A 94 -10.10 12.77 -11.63
C ARG A 94 -11.37 13.45 -11.12
N LEU A 95 -11.74 14.54 -11.76
CA LEU A 95 -13.02 15.19 -11.49
C LEU A 95 -14.14 14.50 -12.27
N PRO A 96 -15.37 14.45 -11.76
CA PRO A 96 -16.54 14.00 -12.53
C PRO A 96 -16.82 14.96 -13.69
N HIS A 97 -17.29 14.44 -14.83
CA HIS A 97 -17.60 15.27 -16.02
C HIS A 97 -18.85 16.12 -15.82
N ARG A 98 -19.65 15.82 -14.82
CA ARG A 98 -20.86 16.56 -14.43
C ARG A 98 -20.97 16.66 -12.91
N ARG A 99 -21.86 17.54 -12.44
CA ARG A 99 -22.11 17.70 -10.99
C ARG A 99 -22.73 16.42 -10.42
N VAL A 100 -22.27 16.02 -9.26
CA VAL A 100 -22.80 14.94 -8.42
C VAL A 100 -23.16 15.52 -7.06
N ALA A 101 -23.96 14.80 -6.29
CA ALA A 101 -24.31 15.23 -4.93
C ALA A 101 -23.11 15.14 -3.99
N LYS A 102 -22.28 14.10 -4.17
CA LYS A 102 -21.07 13.87 -3.36
C LYS A 102 -19.88 13.40 -4.21
N TYR A 103 -18.80 14.16 -4.18
CA TYR A 103 -17.52 13.80 -4.78
C TYR A 103 -16.52 13.34 -3.74
N VAL A 104 -16.08 12.08 -3.85
CA VAL A 104 -15.16 11.41 -2.92
C VAL A 104 -13.82 11.15 -3.59
N VAL A 105 -12.73 11.37 -2.87
CA VAL A 105 -11.35 11.14 -3.32
C VAL A 105 -10.61 10.27 -2.33
N SER A 106 -9.95 9.21 -2.79
CA SER A 106 -8.95 8.50 -1.99
C SER A 106 -7.58 9.13 -2.15
N ALA A 107 -6.95 9.50 -1.05
CA ALA A 107 -5.59 10.02 -0.96
C ALA A 107 -4.65 8.94 -0.40
N TYR A 108 -3.55 8.65 -1.14
CA TYR A 108 -2.67 7.53 -0.83
C TYR A 108 -1.33 7.96 -0.24
N ASP A 109 -0.60 8.81 -0.95
CA ASP A 109 0.72 9.28 -0.57
C ASP A 109 1.04 10.64 -1.22
N PHE A 110 2.14 11.24 -0.75
CA PHE A 110 2.69 12.47 -1.29
C PHE A 110 4.15 12.30 -1.76
N THR A 111 4.47 11.09 -2.25
CA THR A 111 5.80 10.74 -2.79
C THR A 111 6.25 11.70 -3.90
N TYR A 112 5.34 12.10 -4.80
CA TYR A 112 5.65 13.06 -5.85
C TYR A 112 6.02 14.43 -5.28
N GLU A 113 5.31 14.89 -4.29
CA GLU A 113 5.51 16.19 -3.64
C GLU A 113 6.79 16.24 -2.81
N ARG A 114 7.17 15.11 -2.19
CA ARG A 114 8.32 15.02 -1.29
C ARG A 114 9.62 14.61 -1.98
N TYR A 115 9.57 13.75 -3.02
CA TYR A 115 10.77 13.09 -3.57
C TYR A 115 10.94 13.24 -5.08
N ARG A 116 10.02 13.90 -5.79
CA ARG A 116 10.16 14.17 -7.21
C ARG A 116 10.36 15.66 -7.47
N THR A 117 10.91 15.97 -8.64
CA THR A 117 11.15 17.35 -9.12
C THR A 117 10.68 17.49 -10.56
N GLY A 118 10.63 18.73 -11.07
CA GLY A 118 10.34 19.02 -12.47
C GLY A 118 8.85 19.02 -12.82
N LEU A 119 8.57 19.11 -14.13
CA LEU A 119 7.22 19.31 -14.66
C LEU A 119 6.24 18.19 -14.29
N ALA A 120 6.70 16.94 -14.26
CA ALA A 120 5.86 15.80 -13.90
C ALA A 120 5.32 15.91 -12.46
N ARG A 121 6.15 16.36 -11.50
CA ARG A 121 5.70 16.68 -10.14
C ARG A 121 4.63 17.76 -10.18
N PHE A 122 4.89 18.88 -10.86
CA PHE A 122 3.98 20.02 -10.90
C PHE A 122 2.59 19.61 -11.42
N VAL A 123 2.53 18.92 -12.57
CA VAL A 123 1.27 18.49 -13.20
C VAL A 123 0.52 17.51 -12.29
N HIS A 124 1.21 16.52 -11.71
CA HIS A 124 0.60 15.55 -10.83
C HIS A 124 0.06 16.19 -9.54
N SER A 125 0.86 17.06 -8.91
CA SER A 125 0.47 17.74 -7.68
C SER A 125 -0.68 18.72 -7.91
N ALA A 126 -0.68 19.46 -9.03
CA ALA A 126 -1.78 20.36 -9.39
C ALA A 126 -3.11 19.59 -9.58
N GLN A 127 -3.07 18.43 -10.24
CA GLN A 127 -4.23 17.56 -10.40
C GLN A 127 -4.72 17.04 -9.05
N LYS A 128 -3.82 16.50 -8.23
CA LYS A 128 -4.11 15.96 -6.90
C LYS A 128 -4.75 17.01 -6.00
N PHE A 129 -4.11 18.16 -5.83
CA PHE A 129 -4.62 19.24 -4.98
C PHE A 129 -5.93 19.83 -5.48
N ARG A 130 -6.11 19.98 -6.81
CA ARG A 130 -7.39 20.39 -7.39
C ARG A 130 -8.51 19.43 -7.05
N SER A 131 -8.24 18.12 -7.10
CA SER A 131 -9.20 17.07 -6.78
C SER A 131 -9.55 17.11 -5.29
N ILE A 132 -8.56 17.15 -4.40
CA ILE A 132 -8.73 17.21 -2.94
C ILE A 132 -9.53 18.45 -2.52
N ARG A 133 -9.22 19.65 -3.05
CA ARG A 133 -9.97 20.89 -2.74
C ARG A 133 -11.44 20.82 -3.11
N ARG A 134 -11.76 20.15 -4.24
CA ARG A 134 -13.12 20.03 -4.77
C ARG A 134 -13.92 18.88 -4.19
N ALA A 135 -13.26 17.95 -3.52
CA ALA A 135 -13.92 16.82 -2.89
C ALA A 135 -14.84 17.27 -1.74
N ASP A 136 -15.97 16.61 -1.61
CA ASP A 136 -16.85 16.72 -0.44
C ASP A 136 -16.35 15.87 0.71
N ALA A 137 -15.65 14.75 0.39
CA ALA A 137 -14.94 13.93 1.36
C ALA A 137 -13.63 13.38 0.77
N VAL A 138 -12.58 13.30 1.60
CA VAL A 138 -11.27 12.74 1.24
C VAL A 138 -10.96 11.58 2.16
N LEU A 139 -10.81 10.39 1.60
CA LEU A 139 -10.40 9.18 2.32
C LEU A 139 -8.87 9.16 2.39
N CYS A 140 -8.31 9.44 3.55
CA CYS A 140 -6.88 9.34 3.82
C CYS A 140 -6.56 7.92 4.30
N ILE A 141 -5.65 7.21 3.63
CA ILE A 141 -5.34 5.82 4.01
C ILE A 141 -4.56 5.71 5.33
N SER A 142 -4.09 6.83 5.89
CA SER A 142 -3.41 6.91 7.18
C SER A 142 -3.53 8.32 7.77
N GLU A 143 -3.29 8.46 9.08
CA GLU A 143 -3.10 9.77 9.73
C GLU A 143 -1.88 10.51 9.16
N SER A 144 -0.85 9.77 8.73
CA SER A 144 0.28 10.37 8.01
C SER A 144 -0.17 11.05 6.72
N THR A 145 -0.99 10.39 5.90
CA THR A 145 -1.55 10.97 4.67
C THR A 145 -2.45 12.16 4.97
N ARG A 146 -3.23 12.10 6.05
CA ARG A 146 -4.07 13.24 6.50
C ARG A 146 -3.21 14.44 6.88
N ARG A 147 -2.13 14.24 7.66
CA ARG A 147 -1.18 15.31 8.02
C ARG A 147 -0.51 15.91 6.80
N ASP A 148 -0.12 15.08 5.82
CA ASP A 148 0.46 15.56 4.56
C ASP A 148 -0.49 16.49 3.81
N ILE A 149 -1.81 16.19 3.79
CA ILE A 149 -2.80 17.09 3.18
C ILE A 149 -2.88 18.42 3.92
N ILE A 150 -2.95 18.41 5.24
CA ILE A 150 -3.00 19.62 6.06
C ILE A 150 -1.75 20.49 5.85
N GLU A 151 -0.58 19.86 5.74
CA GLU A 151 0.70 20.56 5.50
C GLU A 151 0.78 21.15 4.08
N LEU A 152 0.46 20.34 3.05
CA LEU A 152 0.72 20.69 1.65
C LEU A 152 -0.46 21.40 0.98
N CYS A 153 -1.63 21.37 1.59
CA CYS A 153 -2.86 21.95 1.08
C CYS A 153 -3.68 22.59 2.23
N PRO A 154 -3.12 23.62 2.90
CA PRO A 154 -3.66 24.17 4.15
C PRO A 154 -5.01 24.88 4.00
N ASP A 155 -5.46 25.13 2.78
CA ASP A 155 -6.77 25.68 2.43
C ASP A 155 -7.89 24.61 2.36
N VAL A 156 -7.57 23.33 2.58
CA VAL A 156 -8.57 22.25 2.66
C VAL A 156 -9.15 22.17 4.06
N ASP A 157 -10.48 22.15 4.13
CA ASP A 157 -11.18 21.94 5.39
C ASP A 157 -10.86 20.55 5.97
N ALA A 158 -10.27 20.52 7.16
CA ALA A 158 -9.90 19.29 7.84
C ALA A 158 -11.10 18.39 8.19
N ALA A 159 -12.32 18.93 8.27
CA ALA A 159 -13.54 18.17 8.49
C ALA A 159 -13.88 17.23 7.33
N LYS A 160 -13.36 17.49 6.12
CA LYS A 160 -13.54 16.60 4.94
C LYS A 160 -12.56 15.44 4.91
N LEU A 161 -11.54 15.42 5.77
CA LEU A 161 -10.45 14.46 5.77
C LEU A 161 -10.76 13.31 6.72
N HIS A 162 -11.13 12.16 6.19
CA HIS A 162 -11.49 10.96 6.94
C HIS A 162 -10.36 9.94 6.85
N VAL A 163 -9.85 9.47 7.98
CA VAL A 163 -8.86 8.39 7.98
C VAL A 163 -9.58 7.05 7.86
N VAL A 164 -9.23 6.31 6.80
CA VAL A 164 -9.75 4.97 6.52
C VAL A 164 -8.58 4.06 6.25
N HIS A 165 -8.15 3.31 7.25
CA HIS A 165 -7.03 2.40 7.14
C HIS A 165 -7.30 1.27 6.13
N LEU A 166 -6.24 0.83 5.45
CA LEU A 166 -6.30 -0.33 4.59
C LEU A 166 -6.29 -1.62 5.41
N GLY A 167 -6.90 -2.67 4.88
CA GLY A 167 -6.85 -4.01 5.45
C GLY A 167 -5.67 -4.85 4.94
N VAL A 168 -5.36 -5.92 5.65
CA VAL A 168 -4.51 -7.00 5.15
C VAL A 168 -5.36 -8.20 4.72
N ASP A 169 -4.97 -8.85 3.63
CA ASP A 169 -5.64 -10.06 3.14
C ASP A 169 -5.12 -11.29 3.88
N ARG A 170 -5.86 -11.71 4.92
CA ARG A 170 -5.48 -12.84 5.77
C ARG A 170 -5.69 -14.23 5.14
N ASP A 171 -6.40 -14.30 4.02
CA ASP A 171 -6.52 -15.53 3.24
C ASP A 171 -5.32 -15.71 2.31
N ALA A 172 -4.72 -14.59 1.89
CA ALA A 172 -3.53 -14.55 1.08
C ALA A 172 -2.23 -14.59 1.90
N PHE A 173 -2.20 -13.87 3.04
CA PHE A 173 -1.06 -13.77 3.96
C PHE A 173 -1.44 -14.34 5.32
N PHE A 174 -0.83 -15.45 5.67
CA PHE A 174 -1.00 -16.15 6.94
C PHE A 174 0.27 -16.91 7.27
N ARG A 175 0.44 -17.26 8.55
CA ARG A 175 1.57 -18.06 9.00
C ARG A 175 1.43 -19.48 8.44
N ASP A 176 2.35 -19.88 7.57
CA ASP A 176 2.40 -21.24 7.04
C ASP A 176 3.13 -22.15 8.02
N ALA A 177 2.35 -22.97 8.75
CA ALA A 177 2.89 -23.91 9.72
C ALA A 177 3.70 -25.06 9.09
N SER A 178 3.49 -25.31 7.77
CA SER A 178 4.24 -26.33 7.02
C SER A 178 5.64 -25.85 6.63
N ASN A 179 5.89 -24.55 6.73
CA ASN A 179 7.18 -23.92 6.45
C ASN A 179 7.61 -23.05 7.66
N PRO A 180 7.85 -23.64 8.82
CA PRO A 180 8.34 -22.88 9.95
C PRO A 180 9.71 -22.33 9.60
N SER A 181 9.97 -21.07 9.99
CA SER A 181 11.33 -20.52 9.99
C SER A 181 12.24 -21.56 10.68
N SER A 182 13.04 -22.26 9.89
CA SER A 182 13.98 -23.24 10.47
C SER A 182 14.98 -22.46 11.33
N ALA A 183 15.42 -23.07 12.42
CA ALA A 183 16.42 -22.46 13.32
C ALA A 183 17.76 -22.13 12.61
N GLY A 184 17.90 -22.49 11.31
CA GLY A 184 19.06 -22.23 10.46
C GLY A 184 18.83 -21.13 9.41
N GLU A 185 17.60 -20.67 9.16
CA GLU A 185 17.38 -19.60 8.18
C GLU A 185 17.58 -18.23 8.83
N GLN A 186 18.61 -17.55 8.35
CA GLN A 186 19.05 -16.24 8.85
C GLN A 186 18.85 -15.17 7.80
N THR A 187 17.80 -15.26 7.00
CA THR A 187 17.51 -14.31 5.92
C THR A 187 16.67 -13.15 6.40
N VAL A 188 17.22 -11.95 6.31
CA VAL A 188 16.48 -10.70 6.44
C VAL A 188 15.88 -10.36 5.08
N LEU A 189 14.55 -10.20 5.02
CA LEU A 189 13.84 -9.96 3.77
C LEU A 189 13.63 -8.46 3.56
N PHE A 190 13.94 -7.98 2.36
CA PHE A 190 13.55 -6.66 1.85
C PHE A 190 12.58 -6.82 0.69
N VAL A 191 11.45 -6.09 0.72
CA VAL A 191 10.41 -6.17 -0.31
C VAL A 191 10.10 -4.77 -0.84
N GLY A 192 10.26 -4.57 -2.13
CA GLY A 192 9.90 -3.33 -2.80
C GLY A 192 10.93 -2.81 -3.82
N GLN A 193 10.70 -1.58 -4.25
CA GLN A 193 11.68 -0.82 -5.02
C GLN A 193 12.84 -0.40 -4.11
N ARG A 194 14.04 -0.23 -4.66
CA ARG A 194 15.27 0.03 -3.90
C ARG A 194 15.73 1.50 -3.95
N GLY A 195 15.02 2.34 -4.69
CA GLY A 195 15.43 3.72 -4.90
C GLY A 195 15.12 4.67 -3.74
N GLY A 196 16.02 5.63 -3.52
CA GLY A 196 15.80 6.86 -2.77
C GLY A 196 15.21 6.65 -1.36
N TYR A 197 14.00 7.08 -1.15
CA TYR A 197 13.32 7.09 0.14
C TYR A 197 13.04 5.69 0.75
N LYS A 198 13.17 4.61 -0.04
CA LYS A 198 13.03 3.22 0.47
C LYS A 198 14.24 2.76 1.29
N ARG A 199 15.34 3.51 1.24
CA ARG A 199 16.55 3.31 2.04
C ARG A 199 17.05 1.85 2.02
N PHE A 200 17.11 1.27 0.81
CA PHE A 200 17.69 -0.07 0.62
C PHE A 200 19.16 -0.14 1.10
N ASP A 201 19.87 0.98 1.03
CA ASP A 201 21.22 1.16 1.58
C ASP A 201 21.31 0.74 3.05
N LEU A 202 20.31 1.11 3.87
CA LEU A 202 20.29 0.75 5.29
C LEU A 202 20.03 -0.74 5.53
N ALA A 203 19.24 -1.39 4.67
CA ALA A 203 19.04 -2.83 4.74
C ALA A 203 20.33 -3.60 4.45
N VAL A 204 21.07 -3.17 3.40
CA VAL A 204 22.38 -3.73 3.05
C VAL A 204 23.37 -3.52 4.20
N ASP A 205 23.43 -2.31 4.75
CA ASP A 205 24.37 -1.95 5.81
C ASP A 205 24.09 -2.70 7.12
N ALA A 206 22.82 -2.89 7.49
CA ALA A 206 22.42 -3.68 8.65
C ALA A 206 22.87 -5.15 8.52
N VAL A 207 22.69 -5.77 7.34
CA VAL A 207 23.11 -7.15 7.09
C VAL A 207 24.65 -7.23 6.99
N ARG A 208 25.32 -6.22 6.47
CA ARG A 208 26.79 -6.15 6.45
C ARG A 208 27.38 -6.22 7.87
N GLN A 209 26.74 -5.52 8.83
CA GLN A 209 27.13 -5.49 10.24
C GLN A 209 26.66 -6.71 11.03
N SER A 210 25.90 -7.61 10.41
CA SER A 210 25.38 -8.85 10.99
C SER A 210 25.92 -10.06 10.23
N PRO A 211 27.16 -10.57 10.50
CA PRO A 211 27.85 -11.54 9.64
C PRO A 211 27.11 -12.87 9.44
N ARG A 212 26.26 -13.26 10.35
CA ARG A 212 25.46 -14.49 10.28
C ARG A 212 24.18 -14.35 9.45
N LEU A 213 23.74 -13.10 9.14
CA LEU A 213 22.54 -12.82 8.39
C LEU A 213 22.83 -12.69 6.89
N SER A 214 21.89 -13.10 6.07
CA SER A 214 21.84 -12.88 4.64
C SER A 214 20.68 -11.97 4.26
N LEU A 215 20.71 -11.36 3.05
CA LEU A 215 19.67 -10.45 2.55
C LEU A 215 18.87 -11.10 1.43
N GLY A 216 17.59 -11.37 1.64
CA GLY A 216 16.64 -11.74 0.58
C GLY A 216 16.01 -10.49 -0.04
N ILE A 217 16.01 -10.40 -1.36
CA ILE A 217 15.57 -9.19 -2.09
C ILE A 217 14.41 -9.54 -3.01
N VAL A 218 13.23 -9.02 -2.73
CA VAL A 218 12.03 -9.16 -3.56
C VAL A 218 11.68 -7.82 -4.18
N GLY A 219 11.47 -7.79 -5.49
CA GLY A 219 11.12 -6.57 -6.22
C GLY A 219 11.61 -6.59 -7.66
N PRO A 220 11.74 -5.44 -8.32
CA PRO A 220 12.30 -5.37 -9.66
C PRO A 220 13.68 -6.03 -9.75
N ARG A 221 14.01 -6.59 -10.91
CA ARG A 221 15.33 -7.20 -11.13
C ARG A 221 16.45 -6.23 -10.78
N LEU A 222 17.52 -6.75 -10.17
CA LEU A 222 18.71 -5.97 -9.84
C LEU A 222 19.43 -5.53 -11.13
N THR A 223 19.99 -4.33 -11.11
CA THR A 223 20.95 -3.89 -12.11
C THR A 223 22.33 -4.52 -11.84
N ASP A 224 23.23 -4.50 -12.83
CA ASP A 224 24.57 -5.02 -12.65
C ASP A 224 25.38 -4.19 -11.62
N GLU A 225 25.12 -2.88 -11.55
CA GLU A 225 25.69 -1.99 -10.54
C GLU A 225 25.22 -2.36 -9.12
N GLU A 226 23.92 -2.62 -8.95
CA GLU A 226 23.37 -3.08 -7.67
C GLU A 226 23.95 -4.43 -7.25
N ARG A 227 24.10 -5.38 -8.20
CA ARG A 227 24.76 -6.67 -7.94
C ARG A 227 26.22 -6.52 -7.54
N SER A 228 26.95 -5.62 -8.19
CA SER A 228 28.35 -5.34 -7.85
C SER A 228 28.47 -4.77 -6.45
N THR A 229 27.62 -3.80 -6.09
CA THR A 229 27.56 -3.20 -4.75
C THR A 229 27.25 -4.25 -3.68
N LEU A 230 26.28 -5.13 -3.94
CA LEU A 230 25.90 -6.19 -3.01
C LEU A 230 27.04 -7.21 -2.80
N ARG A 231 27.73 -7.64 -3.87
CA ARG A 231 28.90 -8.52 -3.76
C ARG A 231 30.02 -7.89 -2.94
N GLN A 232 30.29 -6.61 -3.16
CA GLN A 232 31.30 -5.88 -2.39
C GLN A 232 30.92 -5.77 -0.91
N ALA A 233 29.65 -5.49 -0.60
CA ALA A 233 29.19 -5.28 0.77
C ALA A 233 28.95 -6.57 1.55
N LEU A 234 28.41 -7.61 0.92
CA LEU A 234 27.88 -8.82 1.56
C LEU A 234 28.56 -10.13 1.11
N GLY A 235 29.43 -10.11 0.08
CA GLY A 235 29.94 -11.33 -0.54
C GLY A 235 28.80 -12.14 -1.16
N ASP A 236 28.63 -13.39 -0.73
CA ASP A 236 27.56 -14.29 -1.18
C ASP A 236 26.31 -14.28 -0.27
N ARG A 237 26.29 -13.44 0.76
CA ARG A 237 25.19 -13.38 1.76
C ARG A 237 23.99 -12.55 1.27
N TRP A 238 23.54 -12.80 0.03
CA TRP A 238 22.32 -12.20 -0.50
C TRP A 238 21.70 -13.09 -1.59
N GLN A 239 20.39 -12.94 -1.78
CA GLN A 239 19.64 -13.67 -2.79
C GLN A 239 18.62 -12.76 -3.47
N GLU A 240 18.63 -12.72 -4.81
CA GLU A 240 17.63 -12.04 -5.62
C GLU A 240 16.47 -12.99 -5.94
N HIS A 241 15.27 -12.67 -5.46
CA HIS A 241 14.05 -13.39 -5.82
C HIS A 241 13.35 -12.78 -7.04
N GLY A 242 13.62 -11.50 -7.33
CA GLY A 242 12.90 -10.75 -8.38
C GLY A 242 11.44 -10.47 -8.00
N PRO A 243 10.57 -10.13 -8.98
CA PRO A 243 9.15 -9.98 -8.73
C PRO A 243 8.50 -11.36 -8.56
N VAL A 244 7.85 -11.57 -7.43
CA VAL A 244 7.18 -12.83 -7.06
C VAL A 244 5.68 -12.64 -6.93
N GLY A 245 4.91 -13.73 -7.05
CA GLY A 245 3.48 -13.75 -6.76
C GLY A 245 3.20 -13.89 -5.25
N THR A 246 1.94 -13.67 -4.87
CA THR A 246 1.50 -13.70 -3.46
C THR A 246 1.84 -15.01 -2.72
N PRO A 247 1.66 -16.22 -3.29
CA PRO A 247 2.01 -17.46 -2.58
C PRO A 247 3.50 -17.55 -2.25
N GLU A 248 4.36 -17.14 -3.17
CA GLU A 248 5.81 -17.15 -2.95
C GLU A 248 6.23 -16.05 -1.98
N LEU A 249 5.64 -14.85 -2.05
CA LEU A 249 5.89 -13.77 -1.10
C LEU A 249 5.50 -14.19 0.33
N ARG A 250 4.34 -14.86 0.49
CA ARG A 250 3.92 -15.43 1.77
C ARG A 250 4.95 -16.43 2.30
N ARG A 251 5.43 -17.35 1.45
CA ARG A 251 6.45 -18.34 1.82
C ARG A 251 7.73 -17.65 2.30
N LEU A 252 8.20 -16.63 1.57
CA LEU A 252 9.38 -15.85 1.92
C LEU A 252 9.21 -15.11 3.25
N TYR A 253 8.07 -14.47 3.50
CA TYR A 253 7.79 -13.87 4.81
C TYR A 253 7.78 -14.92 5.93
N SER A 254 7.10 -16.07 5.72
CA SER A 254 6.96 -17.09 6.74
C SER A 254 8.29 -17.73 7.13
N SER A 255 9.26 -17.82 6.19
CA SER A 255 10.59 -18.40 6.44
C SER A 255 11.63 -17.36 6.88
N ALA A 256 11.39 -16.06 6.70
CA ALA A 256 12.37 -15.04 7.01
C ALA A 256 12.70 -14.92 8.51
N PHE A 257 13.97 -14.61 8.81
CA PHE A 257 14.39 -14.21 10.15
C PHE A 257 13.69 -12.93 10.60
N ALA A 258 13.66 -11.92 9.73
CA ALA A 258 12.95 -10.67 9.91
C ALA A 258 12.64 -10.03 8.55
N PHE A 259 11.63 -9.18 8.51
CA PHE A 259 11.37 -8.26 7.40
C PHE A 259 11.91 -6.88 7.76
N ILE A 260 12.77 -6.31 6.92
CA ILE A 260 13.35 -4.97 7.12
C ILE A 260 12.71 -3.96 6.16
N PHE A 261 12.17 -2.88 6.73
CA PHE A 261 11.45 -1.84 5.98
C PHE A 261 11.88 -0.44 6.43
N PRO A 262 13.10 0.01 6.01
CA PRO A 262 13.73 1.23 6.50
C PRO A 262 13.26 2.51 5.81
N SER A 263 12.11 2.50 5.16
CA SER A 263 11.58 3.57 4.32
C SER A 263 11.46 4.90 5.07
N ASP A 264 11.97 5.97 4.50
CA ASP A 264 11.80 7.33 5.04
C ASP A 264 10.35 7.82 4.91
N TYR A 265 9.60 7.27 3.96
CA TYR A 265 8.23 7.68 3.70
C TYR A 265 7.38 6.54 3.09
N GLU A 266 6.18 6.37 3.65
CA GLU A 266 5.13 5.48 3.13
C GLU A 266 3.76 6.14 3.31
N GLY A 267 2.85 5.90 2.35
CA GLY A 267 1.47 6.31 2.52
C GLY A 267 0.71 5.46 3.54
N PHE A 268 1.07 4.15 3.65
CA PHE A 268 0.50 3.23 4.63
C PHE A 268 1.52 2.20 5.12
N GLY A 269 1.99 1.30 4.25
CA GLY A 269 2.92 0.24 4.64
C GLY A 269 2.29 -1.15 4.69
N LEU A 270 1.47 -1.51 3.68
CA LEU A 270 0.90 -2.86 3.56
C LEU A 270 1.91 -3.99 3.79
N PRO A 271 3.17 -3.93 3.27
CA PRO A 271 4.17 -4.96 3.51
C PRO A 271 4.46 -5.25 4.99
N VAL A 272 4.28 -4.26 5.88
CA VAL A 272 4.41 -4.45 7.33
C VAL A 272 3.33 -5.41 7.85
N LEU A 273 2.08 -5.20 7.45
CA LEU A 273 0.96 -6.05 7.86
C LEU A 273 1.02 -7.43 7.20
N GLU A 274 1.46 -7.52 5.94
CA GLU A 274 1.65 -8.78 5.21
C GLU A 274 2.70 -9.66 5.91
N ALA A 275 3.84 -9.08 6.28
CA ALA A 275 4.89 -9.76 7.03
C ALA A 275 4.39 -10.22 8.42
N MET A 276 3.72 -9.35 9.17
CA MET A 276 3.13 -9.68 10.47
C MET A 276 2.09 -10.81 10.36
N ALA A 277 1.25 -10.81 9.31
CA ALA A 277 0.27 -11.86 9.06
C ALA A 277 0.93 -13.23 8.81
N CYS A 278 2.12 -13.24 8.21
CA CYS A 278 2.92 -14.42 7.99
C CYS A 278 3.75 -14.84 9.23
N GLY A 279 3.63 -14.13 10.37
CA GLY A 279 4.41 -14.39 11.57
C GLY A 279 5.89 -13.98 11.44
N CYS A 280 6.20 -13.07 10.52
CA CYS A 280 7.54 -12.52 10.35
C CYS A 280 7.74 -11.32 11.28
N PRO A 281 8.78 -11.28 12.14
CA PRO A 281 9.14 -10.08 12.88
C PRO A 281 9.47 -8.93 11.94
N VAL A 282 8.95 -7.73 12.24
CA VAL A 282 9.13 -6.55 11.40
C VAL A 282 10.08 -5.56 12.05
N MET A 283 11.09 -5.17 11.30
CA MET A 283 12.01 -4.07 11.59
C MET A 283 11.68 -2.89 10.67
N ALA A 284 11.22 -1.77 11.20
CA ALA A 284 10.77 -0.64 10.42
C ALA A 284 11.43 0.68 10.82
N ALA A 285 11.35 1.68 9.95
CA ALA A 285 11.65 3.06 10.31
C ALA A 285 10.54 3.66 11.18
N SER A 286 10.91 4.48 12.16
CA SER A 286 9.92 5.25 12.96
C SER A 286 9.52 6.54 12.21
N LYS A 287 9.01 6.39 10.96
CA LYS A 287 8.68 7.52 10.06
C LYS A 287 7.34 7.33 9.35
N SER A 288 6.75 8.46 8.96
CA SER A 288 5.48 8.55 8.21
C SER A 288 4.36 7.70 8.82
N SER A 289 3.74 6.79 8.06
CA SER A 289 2.67 5.89 8.51
C SER A 289 3.17 4.62 9.22
N LEU A 290 4.47 4.32 9.20
CA LEU A 290 4.99 3.05 9.72
C LEU A 290 4.75 2.86 11.23
N PRO A 291 4.91 3.88 12.11
CA PRO A 291 4.54 3.76 13.52
C PRO A 291 3.03 3.57 13.75
N GLU A 292 2.20 4.19 12.89
CA GLU A 292 0.75 4.05 12.92
C GLU A 292 0.31 2.62 12.55
N VAL A 293 0.97 2.01 11.55
CA VAL A 293 0.64 0.67 11.06
C VAL A 293 1.29 -0.41 11.93
N GLY A 294 2.57 -0.29 12.23
CA GLY A 294 3.32 -1.29 13.01
C GLY A 294 3.01 -1.27 14.51
N GLY A 295 2.67 -0.10 15.06
CA GLY A 295 2.42 0.06 16.50
C GLY A 295 3.59 -0.44 17.34
N SER A 296 3.30 -1.02 18.48
CA SER A 296 4.30 -1.67 19.35
C SER A 296 4.72 -3.07 18.87
N ALA A 297 4.13 -3.56 17.78
CA ALA A 297 4.45 -4.88 17.23
C ALA A 297 5.63 -4.88 16.26
N ALA A 298 6.01 -3.71 15.73
CA ALA A 298 7.24 -3.55 14.96
C ALA A 298 8.39 -3.10 15.85
N LEU A 299 9.59 -3.59 15.57
CA LEU A 299 10.82 -3.07 16.14
C LEU A 299 11.24 -1.84 15.33
N TYR A 300 11.65 -0.78 16.00
CA TYR A 300 12.09 0.45 15.35
C TYR A 300 13.57 0.69 15.63
N ALA A 301 14.33 0.98 14.59
CA ALA A 301 15.71 1.41 14.77
C ALA A 301 15.75 2.76 15.51
N ALA A 302 16.72 2.92 16.43
CA ALA A 302 16.86 4.12 17.24
C ALA A 302 17.11 5.38 16.39
N ASN A 303 17.73 5.20 15.22
CA ASN A 303 17.95 6.22 14.20
C ASN A 303 18.07 5.58 12.81
N GLN A 304 18.22 6.40 11.77
CA GLN A 304 18.36 5.95 10.37
C GLN A 304 19.82 5.64 10.03
N SER A 305 20.42 4.64 10.72
CA SER A 305 21.75 4.09 10.42
C SER A 305 21.73 2.58 10.34
N GLY A 306 22.62 2.01 9.53
CA GLY A 306 22.77 0.55 9.42
C GLY A 306 23.10 -0.11 10.78
N GLU A 307 23.86 0.56 11.63
CA GLU A 307 24.20 0.11 12.98
C GLU A 307 22.96 -0.02 13.88
N ALA A 308 22.07 0.99 13.85
CA ALA A 308 20.84 0.96 14.64
C ALA A 308 19.90 -0.17 14.18
N TYR A 309 19.81 -0.41 12.86
CA TYR A 309 19.06 -1.54 12.32
C TYR A 309 19.71 -2.88 12.67
N ALA A 310 21.05 -3.00 12.61
CA ALA A 310 21.76 -4.21 13.02
C ALA A 310 21.54 -4.51 14.51
N THR A 311 21.66 -3.52 15.38
CA THR A 311 21.40 -3.66 16.82
C THR A 311 20.00 -4.20 17.09
N ALA A 312 19.00 -3.66 16.40
CA ALA A 312 17.62 -4.10 16.56
C ALA A 312 17.37 -5.50 15.95
N LEU A 313 18.05 -5.87 14.86
CA LEU A 313 18.05 -7.24 14.33
C LEU A 313 18.67 -8.23 15.34
N HIS A 314 19.77 -7.86 16.01
CA HIS A 314 20.40 -8.70 17.03
C HIS A 314 19.49 -8.97 18.24
N ALA A 315 18.57 -8.06 18.58
CA ALA A 315 17.60 -8.31 19.64
C ALA A 315 16.71 -9.54 19.35
N LEU A 316 16.45 -9.83 18.06
CA LEU A 316 15.68 -11.01 17.62
C LEU A 316 16.45 -12.34 17.76
N ASP A 317 17.71 -12.33 18.19
CA ASP A 317 18.48 -13.54 18.53
C ASP A 317 17.94 -14.22 19.77
N SER A 318 17.33 -13.44 20.67
CA SER A 318 16.59 -13.97 21.80
C SER A 318 15.30 -14.63 21.32
N PRO A 319 15.11 -15.95 21.53
CA PRO A 319 13.85 -16.63 21.17
C PRO A 319 12.62 -15.99 21.84
N ALA A 320 12.79 -15.45 23.05
CA ALA A 320 11.73 -14.76 23.79
C ALA A 320 11.30 -13.47 23.06
N VAL A 321 12.26 -12.59 22.74
CA VAL A 321 12.00 -11.33 22.01
C VAL A 321 11.38 -11.62 20.64
N ARG A 322 11.90 -12.64 19.93
CA ARG A 322 11.36 -13.06 18.64
C ARG A 322 9.93 -13.58 18.77
N GLY A 323 9.65 -14.42 19.78
CA GLY A 323 8.31 -14.94 20.05
C GLY A 323 7.30 -13.85 20.40
N GLU A 324 7.72 -12.88 21.20
CA GLU A 324 6.90 -11.70 21.53
C GLU A 324 6.61 -10.85 20.29
N ALA A 325 7.61 -10.57 19.44
CA ALA A 325 7.42 -9.81 18.19
C ALA A 325 6.44 -10.51 17.25
N ILE A 326 6.53 -11.83 17.09
CA ILE A 326 5.60 -12.63 16.27
C ILE A 326 4.17 -12.54 16.84
N SER A 327 4.01 -12.77 18.15
CA SER A 327 2.71 -12.73 18.82
C SER A 327 2.07 -11.35 18.74
N ALA A 328 2.85 -10.30 18.99
CA ALA A 328 2.40 -8.92 18.87
C ALA A 328 1.97 -8.57 17.42
N GLY A 329 2.74 -9.04 16.42
CA GLY A 329 2.40 -8.86 15.01
C GLY A 329 1.08 -9.50 14.62
N LEU A 330 0.87 -10.75 15.02
CA LEU A 330 -0.38 -11.49 14.78
C LEU A 330 -1.59 -10.86 15.50
N SER A 331 -1.37 -10.25 16.66
CA SER A 331 -2.39 -9.45 17.35
C SER A 331 -2.68 -8.14 16.62
N ARG A 332 -1.62 -7.44 16.16
CA ARG A 332 -1.72 -6.14 15.50
C ARG A 332 -2.56 -6.18 14.24
N ILE A 333 -2.41 -7.20 13.40
CA ILE A 333 -3.15 -7.34 12.14
C ILE A 333 -4.67 -7.45 12.33
N GLN A 334 -5.15 -7.81 13.52
CA GLN A 334 -6.59 -7.88 13.80
C GLN A 334 -7.28 -6.51 13.72
N GLN A 335 -6.52 -5.42 13.85
CA GLN A 335 -7.02 -4.04 13.75
C GLN A 335 -7.16 -3.54 12.31
N PHE A 336 -6.68 -4.33 11.32
CA PHE A 336 -6.63 -3.94 9.92
C PHE A 336 -7.35 -4.97 9.04
N SER A 337 -8.63 -4.78 8.83
CA SER A 337 -9.44 -5.67 7.98
C SER A 337 -10.06 -4.93 6.80
N TRP A 338 -10.11 -5.59 5.65
CA TRP A 338 -10.81 -5.05 4.47
C TRP A 338 -12.29 -4.81 4.75
N SER A 339 -12.92 -5.62 5.60
CA SER A 339 -14.32 -5.39 6.01
C SER A 339 -14.50 -4.04 6.70
N GLN A 340 -13.62 -3.68 7.66
CA GLN A 340 -13.67 -2.37 8.31
C GLN A 340 -13.39 -1.23 7.33
N THR A 341 -12.39 -1.40 6.43
CA THR A 341 -12.09 -0.42 5.37
C THR A 341 -13.34 -0.14 4.53
N MET A 342 -14.05 -1.19 4.09
CA MET A 342 -15.25 -1.05 3.27
C MET A 342 -16.42 -0.44 4.03
N GLN A 343 -16.68 -0.87 5.26
CA GLN A 343 -17.73 -0.30 6.12
C GLN A 343 -17.52 1.20 6.33
N GLN A 344 -16.29 1.64 6.64
CA GLN A 344 -15.96 3.05 6.81
C GLN A 344 -16.09 3.83 5.50
N THR A 345 -15.67 3.25 4.39
CA THR A 345 -15.81 3.86 3.05
C THR A 345 -17.28 4.07 2.69
N VAL A 346 -18.11 3.05 2.88
CA VAL A 346 -19.56 3.12 2.62
C VAL A 346 -20.26 4.11 3.56
N ALA A 347 -19.88 4.15 4.82
CA ALA A 347 -20.43 5.14 5.78
C ALA A 347 -20.19 6.58 5.31
N ILE A 348 -19.05 6.85 4.68
CA ILE A 348 -18.75 8.18 4.10
C ILE A 348 -19.64 8.48 2.88
N TYR A 349 -20.00 7.49 2.07
CA TYR A 349 -20.95 7.70 0.96
C TYR A 349 -22.35 8.09 1.44
N LEU A 350 -22.74 7.63 2.65
CA LEU A 350 -24.06 7.85 3.23
C LEU A 350 -24.21 9.18 4.01
N GLN A 351 -23.13 9.80 4.44
CA GLN A 351 -23.14 11.12 5.08
C GLN A 351 -23.54 12.23 4.10
#